data_0d7ac4394bb768fff5dd262ef91409b5
#
_entry.id   0d7ac4394bb768fff5dd262ef91409b5
#
_cell.length_a   1.000
_cell.length_b   1.000
_cell.length_c   1.000
_cell.angle_alpha   90.00
_cell.angle_beta   90.00
_cell.angle_gamma   90.00
#
_symmetry.space_group_name_H-M   'P 1'
#
loop_
_entity.id
_entity.type
_entity.pdbx_description
1 polymer ?
#
loop_
_entity_poly.entity_id
_entity_poly.type
_entity_poly.pdbx_seq_one_letter_code
_entity_poly.pdbx_strand_id
1 'polypeptide(L)'
;MTAFPLVLALGLGACQGQGAFAQQQEALSRIEQKQDNILSELAAVKESVSKIPTTGAPSKAAPKGPRPGRPDPKLTYKVDVGEAAVKGPQDALITIVEWSDFQCPFCKRVNPTMAKIQETYGDKVRIAFKHNPLPMHNRALAAAIAAEAAGRQGKFWEMHDKLFDNGRALTDENFEKWATELELDVEKFKTDMKDKALETKVKKQQSQGATLGARGTPAFFVNGRFLSGAQPFEAFKTLIDEELKEAEALVAKGTAKKDVYAAVIAKGKTKV
;
A
#
# COMPACT_ATOMS: atom_id res chain seq x y z
N MET A 1 87.88 25.85 -31.15
CA MET A 1 86.91 24.78 -31.48
C MET A 1 85.81 24.83 -30.49
N THR A 2 84.72 25.20 -30.93
CA THR A 2 83.54 25.85 -30.32
C THR A 2 82.66 24.84 -29.53
N ALA A 3 82.47 25.18 -28.25
CA ALA A 3 81.47 24.50 -27.40
C ALA A 3 80.16 25.29 -27.42
N PHE A 4 79.04 24.63 -27.77
CA PHE A 4 77.66 25.14 -27.67
C PHE A 4 77.08 24.76 -26.32
N PRO A 5 76.45 25.67 -25.60
CA PRO A 5 75.69 25.31 -24.40
C PRO A 5 74.27 24.90 -24.74
N LEU A 6 73.85 23.81 -24.17
CA LEU A 6 72.47 23.28 -24.18
C LEU A 6 71.65 24.10 -23.20
N VAL A 7 70.75 24.95 -23.68
CA VAL A 7 69.75 25.65 -22.84
C VAL A 7 68.56 24.72 -22.64
N LEU A 8 68.40 24.26 -21.41
CA LEU A 8 67.26 23.44 -20.97
C LEU A 8 66.07 24.34 -20.67
N ALA A 9 65.07 24.28 -21.52
CA ALA A 9 63.77 24.97 -21.27
C ALA A 9 62.93 24.14 -20.29
N LEU A 10 63.01 24.44 -18.99
CA LEU A 10 62.14 24.00 -17.95
C LEU A 10 61.26 25.17 -17.53
N GLY A 11 60.05 25.29 -18.02
CA GLY A 11 59.23 26.41 -17.59
C GLY A 11 57.84 26.51 -18.26
N LEU A 12 57.00 25.47 -18.26
CA LEU A 12 55.60 25.60 -18.67
C LEU A 12 54.62 24.61 -18.01
N GLY A 13 55.04 23.88 -16.97
CA GLY A 13 54.17 22.91 -16.28
C GLY A 13 53.54 23.35 -14.97
N ALA A 14 53.90 24.52 -14.41
CA ALA A 14 53.51 24.91 -13.03
C ALA A 14 52.23 25.76 -12.92
N CYS A 15 51.75 26.35 -14.03
CA CYS A 15 50.56 27.25 -13.96
C CYS A 15 49.21 26.59 -14.11
N GLN A 16 49.12 25.37 -14.62
CA GLN A 16 47.83 24.68 -14.79
C GLN A 16 47.33 24.01 -13.48
N GLY A 17 48.22 23.62 -12.58
CA GLY A 17 47.83 22.99 -11.31
C GLY A 17 47.30 24.01 -10.27
N GLN A 18 47.74 25.23 -10.29
CA GLN A 18 47.32 26.26 -9.30
C GLN A 18 45.89 26.73 -9.56
N GLY A 19 45.44 26.84 -10.81
CA GLY A 19 44.08 27.23 -11.15
C GLY A 19 43.04 26.17 -10.73
N ALA A 20 43.37 24.90 -10.94
CA ALA A 20 42.46 23.77 -10.55
C ALA A 20 42.35 23.67 -9.02
N PHE A 21 43.45 23.88 -8.29
CA PHE A 21 43.46 23.84 -6.83
C PHE A 21 42.65 25.03 -6.23
N ALA A 22 42.79 26.23 -6.79
CA ALA A 22 42.01 27.40 -6.38
C ALA A 22 40.52 27.22 -6.64
N GLN A 23 40.10 26.66 -7.79
CA GLN A 23 38.70 26.32 -8.10
C GLN A 23 38.13 25.27 -7.14
N GLN A 24 38.93 24.28 -6.74
CA GLN A 24 38.52 23.25 -5.79
C GLN A 24 38.33 23.83 -4.37
N GLN A 25 39.22 24.74 -3.93
CA GLN A 25 39.06 25.45 -2.66
C GLN A 25 37.82 26.34 -2.66
N GLU A 26 37.57 27.06 -3.75
CA GLU A 26 36.38 27.89 -3.88
C GLU A 26 35.07 27.05 -3.89
N ALA A 27 35.08 25.88 -4.53
CA ALA A 27 33.97 24.96 -4.48
C ALA A 27 33.72 24.40 -3.07
N LEU A 28 34.78 24.07 -2.34
CA LEU A 28 34.67 23.61 -0.94
C LEU A 28 34.09 24.71 -0.05
N SER A 29 34.59 25.96 -0.15
CA SER A 29 34.09 27.08 0.65
C SER A 29 32.58 27.36 0.35
N ARG A 30 32.14 27.22 -0.90
CA ARG A 30 30.73 27.34 -1.27
C ARG A 30 29.86 26.20 -0.67
N ILE A 31 30.42 25.00 -0.55
CA ILE A 31 29.72 23.86 0.09
C ILE A 31 29.61 24.11 1.59
N GLU A 32 30.67 24.54 2.25
CA GLU A 32 30.66 24.87 3.66
C GLU A 32 29.66 26.00 3.97
N GLN A 33 29.64 27.05 3.17
CA GLN A 33 28.69 28.15 3.31
C GLN A 33 27.22 27.71 3.12
N LYS A 34 26.97 26.78 2.19
CA LYS A 34 25.63 26.15 2.02
C LYS A 34 25.25 25.27 3.21
N GLN A 35 26.20 24.52 3.77
CA GLN A 35 25.98 23.74 4.98
C GLN A 35 25.60 24.62 6.18
N ASP A 36 26.33 25.71 6.41
CA ASP A 36 26.03 26.65 7.49
C ASP A 36 24.65 27.31 7.32
N ASN A 37 24.29 27.68 6.10
CA ASN A 37 22.96 28.22 5.81
C ASN A 37 21.86 27.19 6.12
N ILE A 38 22.01 25.92 5.68
CA ILE A 38 21.06 24.85 5.96
C ILE A 38 20.95 24.61 7.48
N LEU A 39 22.05 24.59 8.20
CA LEU A 39 22.06 24.44 9.66
C LEU A 39 21.33 25.60 10.36
N SER A 40 21.53 26.84 9.89
CA SER A 40 20.86 28.03 10.43
C SER A 40 19.33 27.98 10.15
N GLU A 41 18.90 27.56 8.95
CA GLU A 41 17.49 27.38 8.61
C GLU A 41 16.85 26.26 9.44
N LEU A 42 17.56 25.14 9.63
CA LEU A 42 17.10 24.04 10.50
C LEU A 42 16.95 24.50 11.95
N ALA A 43 17.86 25.34 12.47
CA ALA A 43 17.75 25.92 13.80
C ALA A 43 16.54 26.84 13.91
N ALA A 44 16.28 27.68 12.91
CA ALA A 44 15.11 28.57 12.87
C ALA A 44 13.80 27.80 12.78
N VAL A 45 13.76 26.72 11.98
CA VAL A 45 12.60 25.81 11.91
C VAL A 45 12.37 25.12 13.24
N LYS A 46 13.42 24.61 13.89
CA LYS A 46 13.34 23.99 15.22
C LYS A 46 12.81 24.95 16.27
N GLU A 47 13.26 26.20 16.24
CA GLU A 47 12.76 27.24 17.14
C GLU A 47 11.30 27.60 16.84
N SER A 48 10.93 27.71 15.57
CA SER A 48 9.56 27.97 15.15
C SER A 48 8.60 26.84 15.56
N VAL A 49 9.04 25.58 15.41
CA VAL A 49 8.28 24.39 15.85
C VAL A 49 8.13 24.36 17.37
N SER A 50 9.15 24.79 18.14
CA SER A 50 9.08 24.86 19.60
C SER A 50 8.12 25.94 20.12
N LYS A 51 7.87 26.98 19.32
CA LYS A 51 6.94 28.07 19.62
C LYS A 51 5.50 27.82 19.16
N ILE A 52 5.24 26.72 18.42
CA ILE A 52 3.87 26.31 18.11
C ILE A 52 3.21 25.95 19.44
N PRO A 53 2.15 26.69 19.88
CA PRO A 53 1.45 26.33 21.08
C PRO A 53 0.92 24.92 20.88
N THR A 54 1.41 23.96 21.65
CA THR A 54 0.79 22.66 21.78
C THR A 54 -0.53 22.83 22.55
N THR A 55 -1.46 23.58 21.95
CA THR A 55 -2.86 23.58 22.39
C THR A 55 -3.44 22.24 22.01
N GLY A 56 -3.21 21.30 22.87
CA GLY A 56 -3.56 19.89 22.71
C GLY A 56 -2.37 19.04 23.13
N ALA A 57 -1.97 19.14 24.42
CA ALA A 57 -1.32 17.99 25.03
C ALA A 57 -2.10 16.77 24.59
N PRO A 58 -1.46 15.68 24.08
CA PRO A 58 -2.19 14.45 23.86
C PRO A 58 -2.81 14.12 25.21
N SER A 59 -4.09 14.42 25.33
CA SER A 59 -4.87 13.91 26.43
C SER A 59 -4.47 12.46 26.53
N LYS A 60 -3.91 12.03 27.67
CA LYS A 60 -3.87 10.63 28.07
C LYS A 60 -5.34 10.20 28.24
N ALA A 61 -6.08 10.26 27.14
CA ALA A 61 -7.35 9.60 27.05
C ALA A 61 -7.03 8.14 27.28
N ALA A 62 -7.46 7.63 28.42
CA ALA A 62 -7.55 6.21 28.66
C ALA A 62 -8.07 5.55 27.39
N PRO A 63 -7.56 4.38 26.98
CA PRO A 63 -7.99 3.72 25.76
C PRO A 63 -9.52 3.66 25.81
N LYS A 64 -10.15 4.52 25.02
CA LYS A 64 -11.61 4.51 24.87
C LYS A 64 -11.90 3.12 24.31
N GLY A 65 -12.69 2.35 25.03
CA GLY A 65 -13.14 1.03 24.58
C GLY A 65 -13.66 1.09 23.14
N PRO A 66 -13.94 -0.05 22.51
CA PRO A 66 -14.32 -0.11 21.11
C PRO A 66 -15.42 0.92 20.85
N ARG A 67 -15.20 1.79 19.85
CA ARG A 67 -16.21 2.78 19.49
C ARG A 67 -17.41 2.04 18.91
N PRO A 68 -18.64 2.36 19.31
CA PRO A 68 -19.84 1.73 18.75
C PRO A 68 -19.81 1.74 17.22
N GLY A 69 -20.06 0.57 16.60
CA GLY A 69 -20.05 0.40 15.15
C GLY A 69 -18.66 0.33 14.51
N ARG A 70 -17.57 0.19 15.30
CA ARG A 70 -16.22 -0.16 14.82
C ARG A 70 -15.79 -1.51 15.37
N PRO A 71 -15.07 -2.32 14.59
CA PRO A 71 -14.53 -3.58 15.06
C PRO A 71 -13.52 -3.34 16.21
N ASP A 72 -13.58 -4.22 17.21
CA ASP A 72 -12.53 -4.31 18.22
C ASP A 72 -11.32 -5.07 17.63
N PRO A 73 -10.13 -4.46 17.53
CA PRO A 73 -8.96 -5.12 16.95
C PRO A 73 -8.45 -6.34 17.74
N LYS A 74 -8.92 -6.52 18.98
CA LYS A 74 -8.57 -7.66 19.83
C LYS A 74 -9.45 -8.88 19.58
N LEU A 75 -10.56 -8.71 18.83
CA LEU A 75 -11.52 -9.78 18.59
C LEU A 75 -11.37 -10.33 17.19
N THR A 76 -11.64 -11.61 17.02
CA THR A 76 -11.75 -12.25 15.70
C THR A 76 -13.15 -12.07 15.16
N TYR A 77 -13.25 -11.77 13.88
CA TYR A 77 -14.51 -11.65 13.13
C TYR A 77 -14.60 -12.76 12.10
N LYS A 78 -15.82 -13.24 11.88
CA LYS A 78 -16.11 -14.24 10.84
C LYS A 78 -16.19 -13.53 9.49
N VAL A 79 -15.05 -13.44 8.82
CA VAL A 79 -14.90 -12.76 7.52
C VAL A 79 -14.85 -13.79 6.43
N ASP A 80 -15.95 -13.93 5.70
CA ASP A 80 -15.99 -14.82 4.54
C ASP A 80 -15.25 -14.22 3.36
N VAL A 81 -14.32 -14.96 2.75
CA VAL A 81 -13.64 -14.58 1.50
C VAL A 81 -14.63 -14.56 0.34
N GLY A 82 -15.51 -15.57 0.25
CA GLY A 82 -16.52 -15.68 -0.80
C GLY A 82 -15.92 -15.61 -2.21
N GLU A 83 -16.52 -14.78 -3.06
CA GLU A 83 -16.14 -14.57 -4.46
C GLU A 83 -15.08 -13.46 -4.65
N ALA A 84 -14.32 -13.11 -3.61
CA ALA A 84 -13.26 -12.10 -3.71
C ALA A 84 -12.13 -12.57 -4.64
N ALA A 85 -11.51 -11.65 -5.36
CA ALA A 85 -10.28 -11.95 -6.07
C ALA A 85 -9.15 -12.21 -5.06
N VAL A 86 -8.46 -13.34 -5.21
CA VAL A 86 -7.43 -13.79 -4.28
C VAL A 86 -6.07 -13.81 -4.96
N LYS A 87 -5.05 -13.27 -4.31
CA LYS A 87 -3.65 -13.35 -4.71
C LYS A 87 -2.86 -14.11 -3.65
N GLY A 88 -2.14 -15.14 -4.06
CA GLY A 88 -1.43 -16.08 -3.19
C GLY A 88 -2.10 -17.45 -3.12
N PRO A 89 -1.46 -18.42 -2.43
CA PRO A 89 -1.93 -19.81 -2.41
C PRO A 89 -3.24 -19.98 -1.61
N GLN A 90 -4.07 -20.93 -2.05
CA GLN A 90 -5.35 -21.19 -1.38
C GLN A 90 -5.20 -21.76 0.02
N ASP A 91 -4.10 -22.45 0.29
CA ASP A 91 -3.76 -23.07 1.57
C ASP A 91 -2.82 -22.21 2.44
N ALA A 92 -2.68 -20.91 2.11
CA ALA A 92 -1.95 -19.97 2.93
C ALA A 92 -2.51 -19.92 4.36
N LEU A 93 -1.62 -19.91 5.34
CA LEU A 93 -1.99 -19.91 6.76
C LEU A 93 -2.61 -18.58 7.20
N ILE A 94 -2.26 -17.50 6.52
CA ILE A 94 -2.78 -16.16 6.76
C ILE A 94 -3.60 -15.70 5.56
N THR A 95 -4.82 -15.27 5.85
CA THR A 95 -5.69 -14.60 4.88
C THR A 95 -5.88 -13.15 5.30
N ILE A 96 -5.46 -12.22 4.46
CA ILE A 96 -5.73 -10.79 4.62
C ILE A 96 -6.92 -10.48 3.72
N VAL A 97 -8.06 -10.10 4.29
CA VAL A 97 -9.21 -9.60 3.54
C VAL A 97 -9.17 -8.08 3.57
N GLU A 98 -9.04 -7.47 2.40
CA GLU A 98 -8.98 -6.03 2.23
C GLU A 98 -10.29 -5.50 1.63
N TRP A 99 -10.96 -4.55 2.29
CA TRP A 99 -11.99 -3.72 1.70
C TRP A 99 -11.38 -2.43 1.18
N SER A 100 -11.49 -2.20 -0.12
CA SER A 100 -10.75 -1.15 -0.83
C SER A 100 -11.61 -0.41 -1.85
N ASP A 101 -11.12 0.76 -2.29
CA ASP A 101 -11.77 1.66 -3.24
C ASP A 101 -10.71 2.24 -4.19
N PHE A 102 -10.88 2.07 -5.50
CA PHE A 102 -9.90 2.47 -6.50
C PHE A 102 -9.71 3.99 -6.64
N GLN A 103 -10.66 4.80 -6.18
CA GLN A 103 -10.50 6.27 -6.10
C GLN A 103 -9.87 6.74 -4.78
N CYS A 104 -9.79 5.87 -3.76
CA CYS A 104 -9.28 6.25 -2.46
C CYS A 104 -7.74 6.40 -2.48
N PRO A 105 -7.18 7.59 -2.15
CA PRO A 105 -5.74 7.79 -2.16
C PRO A 105 -5.02 6.97 -1.07
N PHE A 106 -5.71 6.65 0.03
CA PHE A 106 -5.16 5.82 1.09
C PHE A 106 -5.06 4.34 0.66
N CYS A 107 -6.01 3.86 -0.19
CA CYS A 107 -5.95 2.52 -0.76
C CYS A 107 -4.76 2.39 -1.72
N LYS A 108 -4.55 3.39 -2.62
CA LYS A 108 -3.35 3.42 -3.45
C LYS A 108 -2.07 3.38 -2.60
N ARG A 109 -2.03 4.17 -1.52
CA ARG A 109 -0.83 4.30 -0.68
C ARG A 109 -0.45 3.01 0.05
N VAL A 110 -1.39 2.11 0.31
CA VAL A 110 -1.11 0.85 1.02
C VAL A 110 -0.61 -0.27 0.09
N ASN A 111 -0.80 -0.17 -1.23
CA ASN A 111 -0.40 -1.21 -2.18
C ASN A 111 1.08 -1.63 -2.07
N PRO A 112 2.06 -0.71 -1.93
CA PRO A 112 3.45 -1.11 -1.68
C PRO A 112 3.63 -1.92 -0.39
N THR A 113 2.83 -1.63 0.65
CA THR A 113 2.83 -2.43 1.89
C THR A 113 2.29 -3.84 1.65
N MET A 114 1.21 -3.98 0.86
CA MET A 114 0.67 -5.30 0.50
C MET A 114 1.67 -6.11 -0.33
N ALA A 115 2.36 -5.48 -1.28
CA ALA A 115 3.43 -6.11 -2.05
C ALA A 115 4.58 -6.59 -1.16
N LYS A 116 5.04 -5.74 -0.22
CA LYS A 116 6.08 -6.09 0.75
C LYS A 116 5.67 -7.25 1.67
N ILE A 117 4.40 -7.32 2.06
CA ILE A 117 3.87 -8.45 2.84
C ILE A 117 3.99 -9.75 2.05
N GLN A 118 3.57 -9.75 0.78
CA GLN A 118 3.68 -10.93 -0.08
C GLN A 118 5.12 -11.35 -0.31
N GLU A 119 6.04 -10.39 -0.52
CA GLU A 119 7.47 -10.65 -0.64
C GLU A 119 8.06 -11.26 0.65
N THR A 120 7.68 -10.71 1.83
CA THR A 120 8.24 -11.13 3.13
C THR A 120 7.74 -12.50 3.57
N TYR A 121 6.45 -12.79 3.35
CA TYR A 121 5.80 -13.99 3.87
C TYR A 121 5.57 -15.09 2.82
N GLY A 122 5.73 -14.76 1.53
CA GLY A 122 5.62 -15.71 0.42
C GLY A 122 4.31 -16.51 0.47
N ASP A 123 4.44 -17.83 0.43
CA ASP A 123 3.31 -18.77 0.41
C ASP A 123 2.52 -18.84 1.72
N LYS A 124 2.99 -18.19 2.79
CA LYS A 124 2.27 -18.16 4.05
C LYS A 124 1.08 -17.19 4.06
N VAL A 125 1.03 -16.23 3.13
CA VAL A 125 0.02 -15.17 3.08
C VAL A 125 -0.72 -15.16 1.75
N ARG A 126 -2.05 -15.01 1.79
CA ARG A 126 -2.88 -14.65 0.65
C ARG A 126 -3.67 -13.39 0.95
N ILE A 127 -3.95 -12.61 -0.10
CA ILE A 127 -4.74 -11.36 -0.03
C ILE A 127 -6.03 -11.58 -0.81
N ALA A 128 -7.17 -11.34 -0.17
CA ALA A 128 -8.49 -11.36 -0.77
C ALA A 128 -9.01 -9.91 -0.87
N PHE A 129 -9.19 -9.42 -2.08
CA PHE A 129 -9.65 -8.07 -2.34
C PHE A 129 -11.17 -8.00 -2.40
N LYS A 130 -11.78 -7.10 -1.63
CA LYS A 130 -13.21 -6.81 -1.64
C LYS A 130 -13.48 -5.34 -1.92
N HIS A 131 -14.51 -5.09 -2.68
CA HIS A 131 -14.90 -3.74 -3.06
C HIS A 131 -15.66 -3.03 -1.95
N ASN A 132 -15.30 -1.76 -1.73
CA ASN A 132 -16.05 -0.83 -0.89
C ASN A 132 -16.06 0.56 -1.53
N PRO A 133 -16.74 0.74 -2.69
CA PRO A 133 -16.83 2.03 -3.34
C PRO A 133 -17.53 3.04 -2.43
N LEU A 134 -16.80 4.10 -2.03
CA LEU A 134 -17.32 5.10 -1.11
C LEU A 134 -18.27 6.07 -1.83
N PRO A 135 -19.36 6.54 -1.20
CA PRO A 135 -20.35 7.39 -1.87
C PRO A 135 -19.81 8.71 -2.41
N MET A 136 -18.71 9.25 -1.83
CA MET A 136 -18.08 10.48 -2.28
C MET A 136 -17.18 10.26 -3.52
N HIS A 137 -16.91 9.03 -3.91
CA HIS A 137 -16.07 8.66 -5.03
C HIS A 137 -16.92 8.26 -6.24
N ASN A 138 -17.21 9.21 -7.09
CA ASN A 138 -18.20 9.06 -8.19
C ASN A 138 -17.84 8.01 -9.24
N ARG A 139 -16.57 7.61 -9.36
CA ARG A 139 -16.10 6.59 -10.30
C ARG A 139 -15.73 5.26 -9.66
N ALA A 140 -15.77 5.17 -8.33
CA ALA A 140 -15.33 3.98 -7.59
C ALA A 140 -16.15 2.72 -7.92
N LEU A 141 -17.47 2.86 -8.08
CA LEU A 141 -18.34 1.74 -8.47
C LEU A 141 -18.01 1.24 -9.88
N ALA A 142 -17.87 2.15 -10.85
CA ALA A 142 -17.52 1.78 -12.22
C ALA A 142 -16.14 1.11 -12.29
N ALA A 143 -15.15 1.63 -11.55
CA ALA A 143 -13.82 1.03 -11.45
C ALA A 143 -13.86 -0.38 -10.81
N ALA A 144 -14.69 -0.58 -9.78
CA ALA A 144 -14.89 -1.89 -9.17
C ALA A 144 -15.49 -2.90 -10.17
N ILE A 145 -16.48 -2.47 -10.96
CA ILE A 145 -17.07 -3.30 -12.02
C ILE A 145 -16.04 -3.61 -13.11
N ALA A 146 -15.18 -2.63 -13.50
CA ALA A 146 -14.12 -2.85 -14.48
C ALA A 146 -13.11 -3.92 -14.01
N ALA A 147 -12.70 -3.87 -12.73
CA ALA A 147 -11.84 -4.91 -12.16
C ALA A 147 -12.49 -6.30 -12.21
N GLU A 148 -13.78 -6.40 -11.89
CA GLU A 148 -14.52 -7.66 -11.93
C GLU A 148 -14.74 -8.16 -13.37
N ALA A 149 -15.01 -7.26 -14.33
CA ALA A 149 -15.13 -7.61 -15.74
C ALA A 149 -13.80 -8.16 -16.30
N ALA A 150 -12.68 -7.54 -15.96
CA ALA A 150 -11.36 -8.06 -16.27
C ALA A 150 -11.10 -9.40 -15.54
N GLY A 151 -11.58 -9.53 -14.31
CA GLY A 151 -11.50 -10.76 -13.52
C GLY A 151 -12.22 -11.95 -14.17
N ARG A 152 -13.33 -11.75 -14.89
CA ARG A 152 -13.99 -12.80 -15.69
C ARG A 152 -13.13 -13.35 -16.83
N GLN A 153 -12.09 -12.60 -17.19
CA GLN A 153 -11.10 -12.98 -18.20
C GLN A 153 -9.71 -13.28 -17.57
N GLY A 154 -9.67 -13.51 -16.25
CA GLY A 154 -8.45 -13.88 -15.52
C GLY A 154 -7.47 -12.74 -15.24
N LYS A 155 -7.86 -11.46 -15.48
CA LYS A 155 -6.99 -10.28 -15.40
C LYS A 155 -7.42 -9.28 -14.31
N PHE A 156 -7.98 -9.80 -13.20
CA PHE A 156 -8.41 -8.92 -12.10
C PHE A 156 -7.25 -8.08 -11.55
N TRP A 157 -6.12 -8.72 -11.25
CA TRP A 157 -5.01 -8.05 -10.56
C TRP A 157 -4.27 -7.07 -11.46
N GLU A 158 -4.14 -7.39 -12.75
CA GLU A 158 -3.55 -6.47 -13.72
C GLU A 158 -4.43 -5.22 -13.92
N MET A 159 -5.75 -5.41 -13.97
CA MET A 159 -6.69 -4.27 -14.02
C MET A 159 -6.69 -3.50 -12.69
N HIS A 160 -6.62 -4.18 -11.55
CA HIS A 160 -6.47 -3.56 -10.23
C HIS A 160 -5.29 -2.60 -10.19
N ASP A 161 -4.12 -3.02 -10.69
CA ASP A 161 -2.92 -2.19 -10.71
C ASP A 161 -3.11 -0.97 -11.63
N LYS A 162 -3.67 -1.16 -12.84
CA LYS A 162 -4.02 -0.06 -13.76
C LYS A 162 -4.96 0.97 -13.13
N LEU A 163 -5.99 0.51 -12.42
CA LEU A 163 -6.98 1.36 -11.77
C LEU A 163 -6.36 2.21 -10.66
N PHE A 164 -5.53 1.61 -9.80
CA PHE A 164 -4.85 2.35 -8.74
C PHE A 164 -3.79 3.30 -9.27
N ASP A 165 -3.05 2.91 -10.29
CA ASP A 165 -2.03 3.78 -10.90
C ASP A 165 -2.67 5.03 -11.50
N ASN A 166 -3.89 4.91 -12.01
CA ASN A 166 -4.61 5.96 -12.69
C ASN A 166 -5.87 6.45 -11.95
N GLY A 167 -5.90 6.41 -10.63
CA GLY A 167 -7.08 6.70 -9.80
C GLY A 167 -7.74 8.06 -10.00
N ARG A 168 -7.10 9.00 -10.73
CA ARG A 168 -7.66 10.30 -11.13
C ARG A 168 -8.27 10.30 -12.54
N ALA A 169 -8.06 9.24 -13.31
CA ALA A 169 -8.46 9.13 -14.72
C ALA A 169 -9.36 7.90 -14.97
N LEU A 170 -10.25 7.59 -14.02
CA LEU A 170 -11.16 6.45 -14.08
C LEU A 170 -12.36 6.76 -14.96
N THR A 171 -12.16 6.83 -16.29
CA THR A 171 -13.22 7.04 -17.28
C THR A 171 -13.52 5.75 -18.04
N ASP A 172 -14.68 5.67 -18.70
CA ASP A 172 -15.06 4.48 -19.45
C ASP A 172 -14.10 4.24 -20.62
N GLU A 173 -13.64 5.32 -21.28
CA GLU A 173 -12.65 5.26 -22.36
C GLU A 173 -11.32 4.68 -21.86
N ASN A 174 -10.89 5.07 -20.66
CA ASN A 174 -9.67 4.53 -20.08
C ASN A 174 -9.82 3.07 -19.67
N PHE A 175 -10.99 2.65 -19.19
CA PHE A 175 -11.25 1.23 -18.90
C PHE A 175 -11.15 0.37 -20.16
N GLU A 176 -11.73 0.82 -21.29
CA GLU A 176 -11.61 0.12 -22.57
C GLU A 176 -10.16 0.11 -23.09
N LYS A 177 -9.44 1.22 -22.95
CA LYS A 177 -8.01 1.32 -23.29
C LYS A 177 -7.19 0.31 -22.48
N TRP A 178 -7.39 0.23 -21.16
CA TRP A 178 -6.67 -0.71 -20.33
C TRP A 178 -7.08 -2.16 -20.59
N ALA A 179 -8.34 -2.41 -20.93
CA ALA A 179 -8.75 -3.73 -21.38
C ALA A 179 -7.99 -4.17 -22.64
N THR A 180 -7.78 -3.24 -23.61
CA THR A 180 -6.96 -3.49 -24.80
C THR A 180 -5.50 -3.74 -24.44
N GLU A 181 -4.90 -2.90 -23.56
CA GLU A 181 -3.51 -3.04 -23.11
C GLU A 181 -3.26 -4.36 -22.35
N LEU A 182 -4.28 -4.90 -21.69
CA LEU A 182 -4.25 -6.18 -20.98
C LEU A 182 -4.61 -7.38 -21.86
N GLU A 183 -4.78 -7.15 -23.18
CA GLU A 183 -5.12 -8.17 -24.17
C GLU A 183 -6.44 -8.90 -23.86
N LEU A 184 -7.42 -8.18 -23.30
CA LEU A 184 -8.77 -8.70 -23.05
C LEU A 184 -9.60 -8.67 -24.35
N ASP A 185 -10.58 -9.55 -24.43
CA ASP A 185 -11.71 -9.37 -25.35
C ASP A 185 -12.51 -8.12 -24.93
N VAL A 186 -12.29 -7.02 -25.66
CA VAL A 186 -12.86 -5.71 -25.34
C VAL A 186 -14.38 -5.72 -25.47
N GLU A 187 -14.95 -6.41 -26.46
CA GLU A 187 -16.42 -6.45 -26.63
C GLU A 187 -17.06 -7.26 -25.47
N LYS A 188 -16.43 -8.35 -25.07
CA LYS A 188 -16.84 -9.09 -23.88
C LYS A 188 -16.71 -8.24 -22.63
N PHE A 189 -15.59 -7.51 -22.47
CA PHE A 189 -15.37 -6.61 -21.34
C PHE A 189 -16.46 -5.53 -21.26
N LYS A 190 -16.81 -4.89 -22.37
CA LYS A 190 -17.89 -3.88 -22.45
C LYS A 190 -19.26 -4.46 -22.11
N THR A 191 -19.51 -5.70 -22.51
CA THR A 191 -20.73 -6.42 -22.14
C THR A 191 -20.76 -6.73 -20.65
N ASP A 192 -19.66 -7.24 -20.10
CA ASP A 192 -19.52 -7.54 -18.68
C ASP A 192 -19.62 -6.27 -17.81
N MET A 193 -19.09 -5.13 -18.27
CA MET A 193 -19.25 -3.84 -17.59
C MET A 193 -20.71 -3.40 -17.39
N LYS A 194 -21.64 -3.87 -18.24
CA LYS A 194 -23.08 -3.59 -18.17
C LYS A 194 -23.86 -4.64 -17.40
N ASP A 195 -23.20 -5.73 -17.01
CA ASP A 195 -23.87 -6.83 -16.32
C ASP A 195 -24.17 -6.45 -14.86
N LYS A 196 -25.46 -6.40 -14.53
CA LYS A 196 -25.94 -6.10 -13.17
C LYS A 196 -25.48 -7.10 -12.12
N ALA A 197 -25.06 -8.31 -12.52
CA ALA A 197 -24.51 -9.28 -11.60
C ALA A 197 -23.20 -8.80 -10.97
N LEU A 198 -22.34 -8.12 -11.73
CA LEU A 198 -21.10 -7.53 -11.20
C LEU A 198 -21.39 -6.38 -10.24
N GLU A 199 -22.32 -5.50 -10.57
CA GLU A 199 -22.75 -4.43 -9.65
C GLU A 199 -23.31 -5.03 -8.34
N THR A 200 -24.13 -6.07 -8.45
CA THR A 200 -24.70 -6.78 -7.29
C THR A 200 -23.60 -7.41 -6.43
N LYS A 201 -22.59 -8.04 -7.05
CA LYS A 201 -21.42 -8.59 -6.36
C LYS A 201 -20.67 -7.49 -5.58
N VAL A 202 -20.38 -6.36 -6.21
CA VAL A 202 -19.70 -5.21 -5.58
C VAL A 202 -20.52 -4.71 -4.39
N LYS A 203 -21.81 -4.47 -4.55
CA LYS A 203 -22.69 -4.01 -3.47
C LYS A 203 -22.82 -5.01 -2.32
N LYS A 204 -22.84 -6.31 -2.62
CA LYS A 204 -22.82 -7.38 -1.60
C LYS A 204 -21.55 -7.33 -0.77
N GLN A 205 -20.39 -7.18 -1.40
CA GLN A 205 -19.10 -7.04 -0.69
C GLN A 205 -19.07 -5.78 0.19
N GLN A 206 -19.54 -4.64 -0.33
CA GLN A 206 -19.67 -3.39 0.42
C GLN A 206 -20.57 -3.56 1.65
N SER A 207 -21.75 -4.18 1.49
CA SER A 207 -22.69 -4.44 2.59
C SER A 207 -22.09 -5.36 3.64
N GLN A 208 -21.35 -6.39 3.23
CA GLN A 208 -20.64 -7.28 4.13
C GLN A 208 -19.60 -6.50 4.96
N GLY A 209 -18.81 -5.63 4.32
CA GLY A 209 -17.87 -4.75 5.02
C GLY A 209 -18.56 -3.85 6.05
N ALA A 210 -19.67 -3.23 5.67
CA ALA A 210 -20.45 -2.36 6.55
C ALA A 210 -20.96 -3.12 7.78
N THR A 211 -21.43 -4.36 7.63
CA THR A 211 -21.89 -5.23 8.73
C THR A 211 -20.76 -5.53 9.71
N LEU A 212 -19.56 -5.73 9.19
CA LEU A 212 -18.35 -5.98 9.98
C LEU A 212 -17.68 -4.69 10.46
N GLY A 213 -18.25 -3.52 10.19
CA GLY A 213 -17.71 -2.23 10.61
C GLY A 213 -16.56 -1.66 9.74
N ALA A 214 -16.24 -2.28 8.60
CA ALA A 214 -15.33 -1.77 7.60
C ALA A 214 -16.02 -0.69 6.74
N ARG A 215 -16.35 0.46 7.36
CA ARG A 215 -17.13 1.55 6.72
C ARG A 215 -16.27 2.54 5.94
N GLY A 216 -14.96 2.52 6.13
CA GLY A 216 -13.98 3.35 5.41
C GLY A 216 -12.95 2.47 4.71
N THR A 217 -12.14 3.07 3.84
CA THR A 217 -11.13 2.37 3.06
C THR A 217 -9.73 3.00 3.22
N PRO A 218 -8.67 2.16 3.18
CA PRO A 218 -8.72 0.71 3.21
C PRO A 218 -9.08 0.18 4.60
N ALA A 219 -9.68 -1.01 4.67
CA ALA A 219 -9.93 -1.72 5.91
C ALA A 219 -9.54 -3.19 5.74
N PHE A 220 -8.87 -3.75 6.73
CA PHE A 220 -8.28 -5.08 6.64
C PHE A 220 -8.76 -5.99 7.77
N PHE A 221 -8.85 -7.27 7.47
CA PHE A 221 -8.97 -8.32 8.46
C PHE A 221 -7.90 -9.37 8.21
N VAL A 222 -6.95 -9.49 9.13
CA VAL A 222 -5.89 -10.50 9.09
C VAL A 222 -6.36 -11.67 9.93
N ASN A 223 -6.63 -12.81 9.31
CA ASN A 223 -7.27 -13.97 9.96
C ASN A 223 -8.46 -13.59 10.87
N GLY A 224 -9.26 -12.62 10.41
CA GLY A 224 -10.44 -12.12 11.12
C GLY A 224 -10.17 -11.01 12.12
N ARG A 225 -8.93 -10.63 12.40
CA ARG A 225 -8.58 -9.49 13.26
C ARG A 225 -8.48 -8.19 12.47
N PHE A 226 -9.17 -7.18 12.97
CA PHE A 226 -9.35 -5.90 12.27
C PHE A 226 -8.13 -4.98 12.34
N LEU A 227 -7.74 -4.43 11.19
CA LEU A 227 -6.75 -3.36 11.08
C LEU A 227 -7.31 -2.25 10.17
N SER A 228 -7.38 -1.00 10.66
CA SER A 228 -8.00 0.12 9.97
C SER A 228 -7.01 1.01 9.27
N GLY A 229 -7.30 1.36 8.02
CA GLY A 229 -6.55 2.38 7.26
C GLY A 229 -5.21 1.92 6.69
N ALA A 230 -4.56 2.81 5.97
CA ALA A 230 -3.25 2.55 5.36
C ALA A 230 -2.14 2.57 6.43
N GLN A 231 -2.02 1.47 7.16
CA GLN A 231 -1.01 1.27 8.19
C GLN A 231 0.37 0.97 7.58
N PRO A 232 1.46 1.29 8.29
CA PRO A 232 2.80 0.90 7.89
C PRO A 232 2.98 -0.62 7.98
N PHE A 233 3.98 -1.15 7.25
CA PHE A 233 4.31 -2.58 7.20
C PHE A 233 4.45 -3.22 8.59
N GLU A 234 5.08 -2.53 9.54
CA GLU A 234 5.32 -3.06 10.90
C GLU A 234 4.03 -3.35 11.68
N ALA A 235 2.96 -2.58 11.42
CA ALA A 235 1.67 -2.85 12.05
C ALA A 235 1.03 -4.15 11.51
N PHE A 236 1.13 -4.38 10.19
CA PHE A 236 0.73 -5.65 9.58
C PHE A 236 1.61 -6.80 10.05
N LYS A 237 2.94 -6.59 10.04
CA LYS A 237 3.91 -7.60 10.46
C LYS A 237 3.62 -8.13 11.86
N THR A 238 3.40 -7.24 12.84
CA THR A 238 3.08 -7.61 14.20
C THR A 238 1.84 -8.51 14.25
N LEU A 239 0.77 -8.11 13.56
CA LEU A 239 -0.48 -8.86 13.55
C LEU A 239 -0.35 -10.20 12.79
N ILE A 240 0.35 -10.20 11.66
CA ILE A 240 0.60 -11.42 10.87
C ILE A 240 1.43 -12.42 11.69
N ASP A 241 2.47 -11.98 12.38
CA ASP A 241 3.33 -12.84 13.19
C ASP A 241 2.57 -13.47 14.38
N GLU A 242 1.65 -12.71 15.00
CA GLU A 242 0.75 -13.23 16.03
C GLU A 242 -0.18 -14.32 15.47
N GLU A 243 -0.87 -14.02 14.37
CA GLU A 243 -1.82 -14.94 13.73
C GLU A 243 -1.14 -16.17 13.12
N LEU A 244 0.13 -16.05 12.66
CA LEU A 244 0.91 -17.20 12.18
C LEU A 244 1.16 -18.21 13.29
N LYS A 245 1.48 -17.77 14.49
CA LYS A 245 1.68 -18.67 15.64
C LYS A 245 0.42 -19.48 15.93
N GLU A 246 -0.74 -18.83 15.91
CA GLU A 246 -2.03 -19.50 16.13
C GLU A 246 -2.35 -20.47 15.00
N ALA A 247 -2.11 -20.06 13.74
CA ALA A 247 -2.33 -20.89 12.57
C ALA A 247 -1.41 -22.12 12.54
N GLU A 248 -0.11 -21.94 12.84
CA GLU A 248 0.87 -23.03 12.92
C GLU A 248 0.53 -24.00 14.07
N ALA A 249 0.01 -23.49 15.21
CA ALA A 249 -0.46 -24.33 16.31
C ALA A 249 -1.68 -25.19 15.91
N LEU A 250 -2.59 -24.69 15.05
CA LEU A 250 -3.71 -25.47 14.51
C LEU A 250 -3.21 -26.59 13.59
N VAL A 251 -2.24 -26.28 12.73
CA VAL A 251 -1.62 -27.29 11.86
C VAL A 251 -0.95 -28.39 12.69
N ALA A 252 -0.21 -28.00 13.73
CA ALA A 252 0.45 -28.96 14.64
C ALA A 252 -0.56 -29.87 15.37
N LYS A 253 -1.81 -29.42 15.57
CA LYS A 253 -2.94 -30.21 16.12
C LYS A 253 -3.69 -31.03 15.08
N GLY A 254 -3.23 -31.06 13.82
CA GLY A 254 -3.80 -31.85 12.74
C GLY A 254 -4.79 -31.16 11.83
N THR A 255 -4.98 -29.84 11.96
CA THR A 255 -5.80 -29.08 10.99
C THR A 255 -5.07 -28.99 9.65
N ALA A 256 -5.70 -29.40 8.55
CA ALA A 256 -5.11 -29.26 7.22
C ALA A 256 -4.92 -27.76 6.88
N LYS A 257 -3.81 -27.38 6.25
CA LYS A 257 -3.49 -25.97 5.94
C LYS A 257 -4.66 -25.24 5.26
N LYS A 258 -5.29 -25.86 4.27
CA LYS A 258 -6.45 -25.30 3.54
C LYS A 258 -7.66 -24.96 4.42
N ASP A 259 -7.76 -25.59 5.59
CA ASP A 259 -8.91 -25.45 6.51
C ASP A 259 -8.58 -24.50 7.68
N VAL A 260 -7.32 -24.06 7.81
CA VAL A 260 -6.86 -23.21 8.93
C VAL A 260 -7.66 -21.91 9.00
N TYR A 261 -7.81 -21.20 7.88
CA TYR A 261 -8.58 -19.95 7.87
C TYR A 261 -10.01 -20.13 8.37
N ALA A 262 -10.69 -21.14 7.87
CA ALA A 262 -12.05 -21.47 8.28
C ALA A 262 -12.13 -21.81 9.79
N ALA A 263 -11.16 -22.56 10.29
CA ALA A 263 -11.06 -22.91 11.72
C ALA A 263 -10.84 -21.67 12.61
N VAL A 264 -9.95 -20.75 12.20
CA VAL A 264 -9.66 -19.50 12.93
C VAL A 264 -10.91 -18.63 13.05
N ILE A 265 -11.63 -18.42 11.94
CA ILE A 265 -12.78 -17.50 11.92
C ILE A 265 -14.10 -18.16 12.37
N ALA A 266 -14.12 -19.48 12.61
CA ALA A 266 -15.36 -20.23 12.90
C ALA A 266 -16.16 -19.64 14.08
N LYS A 267 -15.48 -19.22 15.13
CA LYS A 267 -16.08 -18.62 16.33
C LYS A 267 -16.06 -17.09 16.33
N GLY A 268 -15.68 -16.49 15.20
CA GLY A 268 -15.59 -15.04 15.05
C GLY A 268 -16.95 -14.36 15.10
N LYS A 269 -16.94 -13.08 15.51
CA LYS A 269 -18.16 -12.24 15.50
C LYS A 269 -18.64 -12.00 14.06
N THR A 270 -19.94 -12.02 13.85
CA THR A 270 -20.55 -11.81 12.53
C THR A 270 -20.94 -10.35 12.27
N LYS A 271 -20.84 -9.50 13.29
CA LYS A 271 -21.15 -8.06 13.22
C LYS A 271 -20.46 -7.29 14.35
N VAL A 272 -20.35 -5.97 14.23
CA VAL A 272 -19.89 -5.04 15.27
C VAL A 272 -21.01 -4.65 16.21
#